data_877a56fff19a2c65cf59cd18a210d2e4
#
_entry.id   877a56fff19a2c65cf59cd18a210d2e4
#
_cell.length_a   1.000
_cell.length_b   1.000
_cell.length_c   1.000
_cell.angle_alpha   90.00
_cell.angle_beta   90.00
_cell.angle_gamma   90.00
#
_symmetry.space_group_name_H-M   'P 1'
#
loop_
_entity.id
_entity.type
_entity.pdbx_description
1 polymer ?
#
loop_
_entity_poly.entity_id
_entity_poly.type
_entity_poly.pdbx_seq_one_letter_code
_entity_poly.pdbx_strand_id
1 'polypeptide(L)'
;MSKIKNSSDEIHNHLIMEYNKSLMKMEMDLYSARQTRMLNKIQRYFNSTPLRNGFARWMAYAHYQNKPYTISQLVKEMHSNRQSISKMVSECESENYIIVERKGKTVSCKASPLLIEKVKDYCTWRKSLSKQIIGRTYYNLTQFESWMNAEFNK
;
A
#
# COMPACT_ATOMS: atom_id res chain seq x y z
N MET A 1 9.20 4.01 42.64
CA MET A 1 9.19 4.42 41.23
C MET A 1 9.92 3.45 40.29
N SER A 2 11.07 2.89 40.65
CA SER A 2 11.80 1.95 39.78
C SER A 2 11.04 0.66 39.43
N LYS A 3 10.34 0.05 40.37
CA LYS A 3 9.57 -1.20 40.16
C LYS A 3 8.37 -0.99 39.21
N ILE A 4 7.66 0.14 39.35
CA ILE A 4 6.50 0.46 38.46
C ILE A 4 6.98 0.70 37.04
N LYS A 5 8.08 1.42 36.90
CA LYS A 5 8.67 1.66 35.56
C LYS A 5 9.12 0.35 34.87
N ASN A 6 9.81 -0.52 35.61
CA ASN A 6 10.23 -1.82 35.09
C ASN A 6 9.05 -2.69 34.65
N SER A 7 7.96 -2.75 35.43
CA SER A 7 6.75 -3.48 35.04
C SER A 7 6.05 -2.87 33.84
N SER A 8 6.05 -1.53 33.69
CA SER A 8 5.50 -0.86 32.54
C SER A 8 6.32 -1.13 31.27
N ASP A 9 7.64 -1.16 31.38
CA ASP A 9 8.54 -1.49 30.27
C ASP A 9 8.35 -2.95 29.80
N GLU A 10 8.14 -3.90 30.72
CA GLU A 10 7.84 -5.30 30.41
C GLU A 10 6.51 -5.43 29.66
N ILE A 11 5.46 -4.74 30.11
CA ILE A 11 4.15 -4.73 29.45
C ILE A 11 4.27 -4.10 28.05
N HIS A 12 4.97 -2.98 27.94
CA HIS A 12 5.19 -2.31 26.65
C HIS A 12 5.89 -3.23 25.65
N ASN A 13 6.97 -3.88 26.07
CA ASN A 13 7.70 -4.82 25.21
C ASN A 13 6.81 -6.00 24.77
N HIS A 14 5.96 -6.51 25.66
CA HIS A 14 5.01 -7.57 25.31
C HIS A 14 3.99 -7.08 24.25
N LEU A 15 3.43 -5.88 24.41
CA LEU A 15 2.48 -5.31 23.46
C LEU A 15 3.11 -5.03 22.10
N ILE A 16 4.37 -4.56 22.07
CA ILE A 16 5.14 -4.40 20.82
C ILE A 16 5.31 -5.76 20.13
N MET A 17 5.69 -6.78 20.88
CA MET A 17 5.87 -8.13 20.32
C MET A 17 4.57 -8.69 19.73
N GLU A 18 3.43 -8.54 20.42
CA GLU A 18 2.13 -8.98 19.93
C GLU A 18 1.70 -8.20 18.66
N TYR A 19 1.95 -6.89 18.62
CA TYR A 19 1.72 -6.09 17.42
C TYR A 19 2.60 -6.54 16.24
N ASN A 20 3.90 -6.71 16.47
CA ASN A 20 4.85 -7.15 15.44
C ASN A 20 4.48 -8.52 14.89
N LYS A 21 4.08 -9.46 15.75
CA LYS A 21 3.61 -10.78 15.36
C LYS A 21 2.35 -10.70 14.49
N SER A 22 1.38 -9.85 14.87
CA SER A 22 0.16 -9.63 14.09
C SER A 22 0.46 -8.99 12.73
N LEU A 23 1.39 -8.04 12.69
CA LEU A 23 1.83 -7.39 11.45
C LEU A 23 2.49 -8.40 10.50
N MET A 24 3.39 -9.24 11.02
CA MET A 24 4.02 -10.29 10.20
C MET A 24 3.01 -11.31 9.69
N LYS A 25 2.03 -11.70 10.50
CA LYS A 25 0.93 -12.58 10.05
C LYS A 25 0.16 -11.95 8.88
N MET A 26 -0.15 -10.67 8.97
CA MET A 26 -0.83 -9.95 7.91
C MET A 26 0.02 -9.88 6.62
N GLU A 27 1.31 -9.61 6.73
CA GLU A 27 2.24 -9.61 5.59
C GLU A 27 2.33 -10.99 4.92
N MET A 28 2.33 -12.07 5.70
CA MET A 28 2.28 -13.44 5.17
C MET A 28 0.98 -13.70 4.41
N ASP A 29 -0.17 -13.25 4.92
CA ASP A 29 -1.46 -13.40 4.25
C ASP A 29 -1.53 -12.57 2.97
N LEU A 30 -0.94 -11.36 2.97
CA LEU A 30 -0.78 -10.54 1.76
C LEU A 30 0.07 -11.24 0.70
N TYR A 31 1.19 -11.84 1.10
CA TYR A 31 2.04 -12.60 0.20
C TYR A 31 1.29 -13.79 -0.40
N SER A 32 0.64 -14.60 0.43
CA SER A 32 -0.13 -15.77 -0.01
C SER A 32 -1.28 -15.38 -0.95
N ALA A 33 -1.98 -14.29 -0.66
CA ALA A 33 -3.06 -13.79 -1.50
C ALA A 33 -2.58 -13.32 -2.88
N ARG A 34 -1.34 -12.84 -3.02
CA ARG A 34 -0.77 -12.49 -4.34
C ARG A 34 -0.67 -13.72 -5.25
N GLN A 35 -0.34 -14.88 -4.71
CA GLN A 35 -0.24 -16.12 -5.47
C GLN A 35 -1.61 -16.54 -6.05
N THR A 36 -2.69 -16.35 -5.31
CA THR A 36 -4.04 -16.70 -5.76
C THR A 36 -4.64 -15.67 -6.73
N ARG A 37 -4.19 -14.42 -6.71
CA ARG A 37 -4.66 -13.35 -7.61
C ARG A 37 -4.07 -13.41 -9.03
N MET A 38 -3.19 -14.35 -9.31
CA MET A 38 -2.62 -14.54 -10.65
C MET A 38 -3.60 -15.13 -11.67
N LEU A 39 -4.83 -15.45 -11.26
CA LEU A 39 -5.87 -16.00 -12.14
C LEU A 39 -6.49 -14.95 -13.07
N ASN A 40 -6.56 -13.68 -12.67
CA ASN A 40 -7.10 -12.60 -13.46
C ASN A 40 -6.00 -11.90 -14.28
N LYS A 41 -6.25 -11.60 -15.57
CA LYS A 41 -5.29 -10.99 -16.49
C LYS A 41 -4.70 -9.67 -15.96
N ILE A 42 -5.54 -8.75 -15.49
CA ILE A 42 -5.10 -7.46 -14.96
C ILE A 42 -4.27 -7.61 -13.68
N GLN A 43 -4.70 -8.47 -12.77
CA GLN A 43 -3.96 -8.75 -11.53
C GLN A 43 -2.63 -9.45 -11.80
N ARG A 44 -2.60 -10.37 -12.75
CA ARG A 44 -1.36 -11.02 -13.20
C ARG A 44 -0.37 -10.02 -13.76
N TYR A 45 -0.82 -9.09 -14.59
CA TYR A 45 0.04 -8.05 -15.13
C TYR A 45 0.68 -7.20 -14.02
N PHE A 46 -0.13 -6.64 -13.11
CA PHE A 46 0.37 -5.75 -12.07
C PHE A 46 1.09 -6.46 -10.92
N ASN A 47 0.88 -7.75 -10.71
CA ASN A 47 1.62 -8.52 -9.70
C ASN A 47 2.88 -9.21 -10.26
N SER A 48 3.17 -9.08 -11.56
CA SER A 48 4.30 -9.77 -12.19
C SER A 48 5.67 -9.22 -11.80
N THR A 49 5.76 -7.93 -11.46
CA THR A 49 6.99 -7.30 -10.98
C THR A 49 6.69 -6.23 -9.91
N PRO A 50 7.64 -5.94 -9.00
CA PRO A 50 7.49 -4.83 -8.04
C PRO A 50 7.21 -3.49 -8.73
N LEU A 51 7.84 -3.21 -9.87
CA LEU A 51 7.65 -1.98 -10.63
C LEU A 51 6.22 -1.84 -11.14
N ARG A 52 5.66 -2.89 -11.76
CA ARG A 52 4.27 -2.91 -12.24
C ARG A 52 3.27 -2.81 -11.10
N ASN A 53 3.56 -3.46 -9.97
CA ASN A 53 2.73 -3.37 -8.78
C ASN A 53 2.72 -1.95 -8.20
N GLY A 54 3.87 -1.29 -8.12
CA GLY A 54 3.98 0.13 -7.75
C GLY A 54 3.23 1.02 -8.73
N PHE A 55 3.39 0.82 -10.04
CA PHE A 55 2.73 1.61 -11.08
C PHE A 55 1.20 1.63 -10.93
N ALA A 56 0.58 0.47 -10.64
CA ALA A 56 -0.86 0.42 -10.37
C ALA A 56 -1.29 1.34 -9.22
N ARG A 57 -0.48 1.42 -8.15
CA ARG A 57 -0.76 2.30 -6.99
C ARG A 57 -0.65 3.77 -7.36
N TRP A 58 0.38 4.16 -8.11
CA TRP A 58 0.53 5.53 -8.61
C TRP A 58 -0.63 5.93 -9.51
N MET A 59 -1.08 5.04 -10.40
CA MET A 59 -2.22 5.29 -11.28
C MET A 59 -3.54 5.42 -10.51
N ALA A 60 -3.76 4.58 -9.51
CA ALA A 60 -4.93 4.67 -8.64
C ALA A 60 -4.92 5.97 -7.82
N TYR A 61 -3.76 6.33 -7.26
CA TYR A 61 -3.62 7.57 -6.50
C TYR A 61 -3.86 8.81 -7.37
N ALA A 62 -3.33 8.83 -8.61
CA ALA A 62 -3.61 9.87 -9.61
C ALA A 62 -5.11 10.02 -9.87
N HIS A 63 -5.84 8.90 -9.97
CA HIS A 63 -7.28 8.91 -10.12
C HIS A 63 -7.99 9.53 -8.91
N TYR A 64 -7.66 9.09 -7.69
CA TYR A 64 -8.32 9.57 -6.47
C TYR A 64 -8.07 11.06 -6.19
N GLN A 65 -6.88 11.56 -6.49
CA GLN A 65 -6.58 12.99 -6.36
C GLN A 65 -7.02 13.82 -7.58
N ASN A 66 -7.58 13.19 -8.62
CA ASN A 66 -7.94 13.79 -9.90
C ASN A 66 -6.79 14.60 -10.55
N LYS A 67 -5.56 14.09 -10.44
CA LYS A 67 -4.35 14.72 -10.96
C LYS A 67 -3.48 13.66 -11.63
N PRO A 68 -3.50 13.57 -12.99
CA PRO A 68 -2.65 12.63 -13.71
C PRO A 68 -1.17 12.89 -13.48
N TYR A 69 -0.36 11.82 -13.49
CA TYR A 69 1.10 11.92 -13.47
C TYR A 69 1.67 11.95 -14.87
N THR A 70 2.63 12.83 -15.09
CA THR A 70 3.44 12.79 -16.33
C THR A 70 4.46 11.65 -16.27
N ILE A 71 4.94 11.20 -17.43
CA ILE A 71 6.00 10.18 -17.49
C ILE A 71 7.24 10.63 -16.71
N SER A 72 7.62 11.91 -16.80
CA SER A 72 8.79 12.44 -16.09
C SER A 72 8.61 12.41 -14.56
N GLN A 73 7.40 12.71 -14.06
CA GLN A 73 7.09 12.56 -12.65
C GLN A 73 7.16 11.10 -12.20
N LEU A 74 6.59 10.17 -12.97
CA LEU A 74 6.64 8.73 -12.65
C LEU A 74 8.07 8.18 -12.63
N VAL A 75 8.91 8.60 -13.57
CA VAL A 75 10.35 8.24 -13.58
C VAL A 75 11.03 8.65 -12.28
N LYS A 76 10.79 9.87 -11.81
CA LYS A 76 11.34 10.41 -10.57
C LYS A 76 10.77 9.70 -9.34
N GLU A 77 9.44 9.67 -9.21
CA GLU A 77 8.76 9.16 -8.02
C GLU A 77 8.93 7.64 -7.84
N MET A 78 9.00 6.90 -8.95
CA MET A 78 9.15 5.45 -8.93
C MET A 78 10.62 5.00 -8.99
N HIS A 79 11.57 5.94 -8.96
CA HIS A 79 13.01 5.65 -9.07
C HIS A 79 13.35 4.69 -10.21
N SER A 80 12.76 4.93 -11.38
CA SER A 80 12.89 4.07 -12.56
C SER A 80 13.44 4.85 -13.76
N ASN A 81 13.62 4.19 -14.89
CA ASN A 81 14.04 4.84 -16.12
C ASN A 81 12.85 5.12 -17.06
N ARG A 82 13.05 6.09 -17.95
CA ARG A 82 12.00 6.52 -18.90
C ARG A 82 11.52 5.41 -19.83
N GLN A 83 12.41 4.53 -20.26
CA GLN A 83 12.07 3.43 -21.17
C GLN A 83 11.11 2.45 -20.50
N SER A 84 11.39 2.03 -19.27
CA SER A 84 10.52 1.13 -18.51
C SER A 84 9.15 1.73 -18.23
N ILE A 85 9.10 3.01 -17.81
CA ILE A 85 7.83 3.71 -17.56
C ILE A 85 7.04 3.87 -18.85
N SER A 86 7.67 4.32 -19.95
CA SER A 86 7.00 4.50 -21.23
C SER A 86 6.44 3.18 -21.80
N LYS A 87 7.18 2.07 -21.62
CA LYS A 87 6.72 0.74 -22.00
C LYS A 87 5.48 0.33 -21.20
N MET A 88 5.49 0.49 -19.87
CA MET A 88 4.31 0.20 -19.03
C MET A 88 3.11 1.07 -19.41
N VAL A 89 3.30 2.36 -19.67
CA VAL A 89 2.23 3.26 -20.10
C VAL A 89 1.62 2.75 -21.40
N SER A 90 2.43 2.39 -22.39
CA SER A 90 1.96 1.85 -23.68
C SER A 90 1.21 0.53 -23.51
N GLU A 91 1.75 -0.41 -22.73
CA GLU A 91 1.11 -1.69 -22.43
C GLU A 91 -0.24 -1.51 -21.73
N CYS A 92 -0.28 -0.64 -20.71
CA CYS A 92 -1.50 -0.39 -19.93
C CYS A 92 -2.55 0.40 -20.71
N GLU A 93 -2.14 1.32 -21.59
CA GLU A 93 -3.06 2.04 -22.48
C GLU A 93 -3.73 1.08 -23.45
N SER A 94 -2.97 0.19 -24.09
CA SER A 94 -3.49 -0.79 -25.04
C SER A 94 -4.50 -1.77 -24.43
N GLU A 95 -4.38 -2.06 -23.14
CA GLU A 95 -5.29 -2.94 -22.38
C GLU A 95 -6.41 -2.17 -21.64
N ASN A 96 -6.51 -0.86 -21.83
CA ASN A 96 -7.47 0.01 -21.14
C ASN A 96 -7.35 0.01 -19.61
N TYR A 97 -6.16 -0.25 -19.06
CA TYR A 97 -5.91 -0.19 -17.61
C TYR A 97 -5.71 1.24 -17.12
N ILE A 98 -5.28 2.14 -18.02
CA ILE A 98 -5.06 3.55 -17.71
C ILE A 98 -5.69 4.44 -18.77
N ILE A 99 -5.95 5.70 -18.40
CA ILE A 99 -6.31 6.79 -19.29
C ILE A 99 -5.05 7.63 -19.51
N VAL A 100 -4.70 7.84 -20.77
CA VAL A 100 -3.55 8.64 -21.18
C VAL A 100 -4.04 9.94 -21.85
N GLU A 101 -3.52 11.06 -21.35
CA GLU A 101 -3.74 12.38 -21.93
C GLU A 101 -2.45 12.86 -22.58
N ARG A 102 -2.56 13.38 -23.81
CA ARG A 102 -1.43 13.95 -24.56
C ARG A 102 -1.69 15.43 -24.81
N LYS A 103 -0.82 16.29 -24.28
CA LYS A 103 -0.83 17.74 -24.49
C LYS A 103 0.53 18.18 -25.00
N GLY A 104 0.63 18.41 -26.33
CA GLY A 104 1.90 18.67 -26.99
C GLY A 104 2.87 17.50 -26.80
N LYS A 105 4.03 17.77 -26.22
CA LYS A 105 5.05 16.74 -25.90
C LYS A 105 4.84 16.06 -24.55
N THR A 106 3.86 16.51 -23.77
CA THR A 106 3.60 15.97 -22.41
C THR A 106 2.59 14.85 -22.49
N VAL A 107 2.96 13.69 -21.91
CA VAL A 107 2.11 12.53 -21.73
C VAL A 107 1.86 12.36 -20.24
N SER A 108 0.59 12.33 -19.85
CA SER A 108 0.17 12.09 -18.47
C SER A 108 -0.88 10.98 -18.40
N CYS A 109 -0.96 10.31 -17.27
CA CYS A 109 -1.82 9.15 -17.10
C CYS A 109 -2.36 8.99 -15.69
N LYS A 110 -3.49 8.31 -15.60
CA LYS A 110 -4.16 7.89 -14.36
C LYS A 110 -4.89 6.57 -14.60
N ALA A 111 -5.33 5.92 -13.54
CA ALA A 111 -6.09 4.68 -13.63
C ALA A 111 -7.41 4.88 -14.40
N SER A 112 -7.74 3.90 -15.20
CA SER A 112 -9.06 3.76 -15.83
C SER A 112 -10.11 3.27 -14.84
N PRO A 113 -11.42 3.37 -15.15
CA PRO A 113 -12.46 2.76 -14.34
C PRO A 113 -12.27 1.25 -14.12
N LEU A 114 -11.74 0.54 -15.11
CA LEU A 114 -11.44 -0.90 -15.01
C LEU A 114 -10.38 -1.19 -13.93
N LEU A 115 -9.28 -0.44 -13.89
CA LEU A 115 -8.27 -0.60 -12.87
C LEU A 115 -8.79 -0.18 -11.50
N ILE A 116 -9.57 0.91 -11.42
CA ILE A 116 -10.14 1.41 -10.17
C ILE A 116 -11.11 0.40 -9.54
N GLU A 117 -11.90 -0.30 -10.31
CA GLU A 117 -12.74 -1.38 -9.80
C GLU A 117 -11.92 -2.43 -9.05
N LYS A 118 -10.81 -2.89 -9.63
CA LYS A 118 -9.91 -3.87 -9.00
C LYS A 118 -9.18 -3.30 -7.78
N VAL A 119 -8.83 -2.04 -7.80
CA VAL A 119 -8.24 -1.34 -6.65
C VAL A 119 -9.25 -1.22 -5.49
N LYS A 120 -10.51 -0.90 -5.78
CA LYS A 120 -11.59 -0.88 -4.75
C LYS A 120 -11.77 -2.24 -4.08
N ASP A 121 -11.83 -3.31 -4.87
CA ASP A 121 -11.93 -4.68 -4.35
C ASP A 121 -10.75 -5.01 -3.42
N TYR A 122 -9.53 -4.66 -3.86
CA TYR A 122 -8.33 -4.80 -3.05
C TYR A 122 -8.40 -3.99 -1.75
N CYS A 123 -8.78 -2.72 -1.81
CA CYS A 123 -8.87 -1.85 -0.64
C CYS A 123 -9.90 -2.36 0.38
N THR A 124 -11.05 -2.83 -0.08
CA THR A 124 -12.09 -3.42 0.77
C THR A 124 -11.58 -4.67 1.48
N TRP A 125 -10.96 -5.58 0.74
CA TRP A 125 -10.36 -6.77 1.32
C TRP A 125 -9.22 -6.42 2.30
N ARG A 126 -8.35 -5.50 1.93
CA ARG A 126 -7.22 -5.05 2.76
C ARG A 126 -7.66 -4.43 4.09
N LYS A 127 -8.73 -3.63 4.05
CA LYS A 127 -9.36 -3.07 5.25
C LYS A 127 -9.86 -4.16 6.18
N SER A 128 -10.58 -5.14 5.65
CA SER A 128 -11.08 -6.28 6.41
C SER A 128 -9.95 -7.09 7.05
N LEU A 129 -8.90 -7.41 6.29
CA LEU A 129 -7.73 -8.13 6.76
C LEU A 129 -7.01 -7.37 7.89
N SER A 130 -6.80 -6.07 7.75
CA SER A 130 -6.17 -5.22 8.76
C SER A 130 -6.97 -5.23 10.07
N LYS A 131 -8.30 -5.08 9.98
CA LYS A 131 -9.17 -5.10 11.15
C LYS A 131 -9.12 -6.44 11.90
N GLN A 132 -9.10 -7.55 11.17
CA GLN A 132 -9.11 -8.90 11.75
C GLN A 132 -7.78 -9.25 12.43
N ILE A 133 -6.66 -8.86 11.83
CA ILE A 133 -5.32 -9.35 12.25
C ILE A 133 -4.62 -8.37 13.18
N ILE A 134 -4.55 -7.08 12.84
CA ILE A 134 -3.76 -6.11 13.61
C ILE A 134 -4.59 -5.10 14.42
N GLY A 135 -5.87 -4.95 14.15
CA GLY A 135 -6.69 -3.89 14.74
C GLY A 135 -6.64 -3.87 16.26
N ARG A 136 -6.78 -5.03 16.91
CA ARG A 136 -6.75 -5.14 18.37
C ARG A 136 -5.36 -4.89 18.96
N THR A 137 -4.34 -5.49 18.39
CA THR A 137 -2.95 -5.35 18.90
C THR A 137 -2.43 -3.93 18.70
N TYR A 138 -2.75 -3.28 17.58
CA TYR A 138 -2.46 -1.87 17.34
C TYR A 138 -3.15 -0.97 18.37
N TYR A 139 -4.44 -1.18 18.60
CA TYR A 139 -5.20 -0.40 19.61
C TYR A 139 -4.62 -0.55 21.00
N ASN A 140 -4.36 -1.77 21.47
CA ASN A 140 -3.80 -2.03 22.79
C ASN A 140 -2.43 -1.35 22.96
N LEU A 141 -1.55 -1.45 21.99
CA LEU A 141 -0.23 -0.83 22.01
C LEU A 141 -0.33 0.70 22.10
N THR A 142 -1.11 1.32 21.22
CA THR A 142 -1.24 2.79 21.18
C THR A 142 -1.90 3.38 22.41
N GLN A 143 -2.89 2.68 22.99
CA GLN A 143 -3.50 3.10 24.25
C GLN A 143 -2.50 3.04 25.42
N PHE A 144 -1.70 1.99 25.49
CA PHE A 144 -0.69 1.86 26.53
C PHE A 144 0.43 2.90 26.39
N GLU A 145 0.91 3.16 25.17
CA GLU A 145 1.90 4.21 24.90
C GLU A 145 1.38 5.60 25.26
N SER A 146 0.12 5.88 24.97
CA SER A 146 -0.54 7.14 25.33
C SER A 146 -0.59 7.32 26.85
N TRP A 147 -0.93 6.25 27.59
CA TRP A 147 -0.90 6.24 29.04
C TRP A 147 0.51 6.44 29.60
N MET A 148 1.51 5.73 29.10
CA MET A 148 2.92 5.89 29.51
C MET A 148 3.39 7.33 29.32
N ASN A 149 3.09 7.94 28.20
CA ASN A 149 3.46 9.34 27.91
C ASN A 149 2.80 10.31 28.91
N ALA A 150 1.56 10.07 29.29
CA ALA A 150 0.86 10.89 30.27
C ALA A 150 1.42 10.77 31.69
N GLU A 151 1.90 9.58 32.07
CA GLU A 151 2.40 9.30 33.44
C GLU A 151 3.87 9.67 33.61
N PHE A 152 4.74 9.40 32.64
CA PHE A 152 6.19 9.47 32.80
C PHE A 152 6.86 10.68 32.13
N ASN A 153 6.15 11.46 31.33
CA ASN A 153 6.67 12.66 30.66
C ASN A 153 6.06 13.96 31.18
N LYS A 154 5.64 13.97 32.46
CA LYS A 154 5.20 15.19 33.17
C LYS A 154 6.38 15.98 33.70
#